data_2002893a4c5a045dca8be12550353148
#
_entry.id   2002893a4c5a045dca8be12550353148
#
_cell.length_a   1.000
_cell.length_b   1.000
_cell.length_c   1.000
_cell.angle_alpha   90.00
_cell.angle_beta   90.00
_cell.angle_gamma   90.00
#
_symmetry.space_group_name_H-M   'P 1'
#
loop_
_entity.id
_entity.type
_entity.pdbx_description
1 polymer ?
#
loop_
_entity_poly.entity_id
_entity_poly.type
_entity_poly.pdbx_seq_one_letter_code
_entity_poly.pdbx_strand_id
1 'polypeptide(L)'
;MSGTDQNEAVTAPATVEVEAKTPALTSNQLNKLRHEAHRHGNYTSYYTFRSQIVPDPRLTQLQSFVQGRRTLDLGCNSGKLTLELATHFAASQVVGVDLDAGLIAAAHEAKRVALSEGQKVKNVTFEEFDFANTWPLQGTAAGRWDVVMLLSVVKWLHLNNSDAVLVELFKRLFEIVAPGGYLVLEPQDWSNYKRAVTKCPSLKENFKKLELRPPFTETLLNGGWEEVDGWERDEFGFERSVRIWKRPANGEQ
;
A
#
# COMPACT_ATOMS: atom_id res chain seq x y z
N MET A 1 -76.25 49.13 -14.41
CA MET A 1 -76.25 48.34 -13.19
C MET A 1 -74.87 47.71 -13.06
N SER A 2 -74.22 48.24 -12.29
CA SER A 2 -72.92 48.19 -11.72
C SER A 2 -72.68 46.88 -10.90
N GLY A 3 -71.65 46.16 -11.19
CA GLY A 3 -71.12 45.05 -10.42
C GLY A 3 -69.65 45.20 -10.35
N THR A 4 -69.18 45.63 -9.21
CA THR A 4 -67.80 45.78 -8.84
C THR A 4 -67.25 44.43 -8.38
N ASP A 5 -66.28 43.87 -9.13
CA ASP A 5 -65.46 42.74 -8.69
C ASP A 5 -64.27 43.25 -7.86
N GLN A 6 -64.24 42.85 -6.59
CA GLN A 6 -63.07 43.03 -5.67
C GLN A 6 -62.16 41.81 -5.81
N ASN A 7 -60.98 42.04 -6.31
CA ASN A 7 -59.94 41.01 -6.41
C ASN A 7 -59.05 41.11 -5.16
N GLU A 8 -59.25 40.20 -4.20
CA GLU A 8 -58.40 40.05 -3.03
C GLU A 8 -57.11 39.31 -3.43
N ALA A 9 -55.99 40.01 -3.36
CA ALA A 9 -54.67 39.42 -3.55
C ALA A 9 -54.24 38.65 -2.29
N VAL A 10 -54.18 37.32 -2.41
CA VAL A 10 -53.62 36.44 -1.38
C VAL A 10 -52.10 36.52 -1.44
N THR A 11 -51.50 37.20 -0.48
CA THR A 11 -50.04 37.20 -0.26
C THR A 11 -49.61 35.88 0.33
N ALA A 12 -48.73 35.14 -0.41
CA ALA A 12 -48.06 33.93 0.08
C ALA A 12 -47.02 34.28 1.17
N PRO A 13 -46.83 33.44 2.20
CA PRO A 13 -45.82 33.70 3.23
C PRO A 13 -44.42 33.50 2.64
N ALA A 14 -43.52 34.46 2.95
CA ALA A 14 -42.10 34.39 2.63
C ALA A 14 -41.45 33.26 3.41
N THR A 15 -40.98 32.23 2.72
CA THR A 15 -40.10 31.19 3.28
C THR A 15 -38.73 31.80 3.53
N VAL A 16 -38.38 32.00 4.80
CA VAL A 16 -37.01 32.34 5.21
C VAL A 16 -36.20 31.06 5.20
N GLU A 17 -35.44 30.86 4.12
CA GLU A 17 -34.39 29.84 4.09
C GLU A 17 -33.24 30.29 4.97
N VAL A 18 -33.16 29.70 6.15
CA VAL A 18 -31.98 29.82 7.01
C VAL A 18 -30.93 28.84 6.47
N GLU A 19 -30.07 29.32 5.58
CA GLU A 19 -28.84 28.61 5.23
C GLU A 19 -27.97 28.49 6.48
N ALA A 20 -27.98 27.33 7.11
CA ALA A 20 -27.05 26.98 8.17
C ALA A 20 -25.64 26.90 7.59
N LYS A 21 -24.85 27.97 7.65
CA LYS A 21 -23.42 27.98 7.30
C LYS A 21 -22.70 27.02 8.21
N THR A 22 -22.35 25.84 7.72
CA THR A 22 -21.45 24.91 8.40
C THR A 22 -20.12 25.66 8.66
N PRO A 23 -19.66 25.75 9.93
CA PRO A 23 -18.43 26.48 10.23
C PRO A 23 -17.25 25.88 9.49
N ALA A 24 -16.42 26.71 8.88
CA ALA A 24 -15.22 26.30 8.19
C ALA A 24 -14.25 25.61 9.17
N LEU A 25 -13.73 24.45 8.79
CA LEU A 25 -12.77 23.70 9.60
C LEU A 25 -11.46 24.48 9.77
N THR A 26 -10.90 24.44 10.97
CA THR A 26 -9.57 25.01 11.23
C THR A 26 -8.48 24.21 10.51
N SER A 27 -7.32 24.82 10.26
CA SER A 27 -6.16 24.17 9.65
C SER A 27 -5.75 22.88 10.40
N ASN A 28 -5.85 22.88 11.73
CA ASN A 28 -5.54 21.69 12.54
C ASN A 28 -6.57 20.57 12.34
N GLN A 29 -7.85 20.91 12.23
CA GLN A 29 -8.91 19.94 11.95
C GLN A 29 -8.76 19.33 10.55
N LEU A 30 -8.45 20.16 9.54
CA LEU A 30 -8.19 19.71 8.17
C LEU A 30 -6.96 18.78 8.11
N ASN A 31 -5.87 19.13 8.80
CA ASN A 31 -4.68 18.26 8.87
C ASN A 31 -4.99 16.93 9.55
N LYS A 32 -5.76 16.92 10.63
CA LYS A 32 -6.18 15.69 11.29
C LYS A 32 -7.01 14.81 10.38
N LEU A 33 -8.01 15.36 9.69
CA LEU A 33 -8.83 14.62 8.73
C LEU A 33 -7.98 14.04 7.60
N ARG A 34 -7.02 14.81 7.09
CA ARG A 34 -6.09 14.33 6.05
C ARG A 34 -5.26 13.16 6.52
N HIS A 35 -4.75 13.18 7.74
CA HIS A 35 -3.97 12.06 8.28
C HIS A 35 -4.83 10.84 8.55
N GLU A 36 -6.06 11.01 9.03
CA GLU A 36 -7.01 9.89 9.22
C GLU A 36 -7.42 9.28 7.87
N ALA A 37 -7.59 10.07 6.81
CA ALA A 37 -7.84 9.56 5.46
C ALA A 37 -6.69 8.68 4.92
N HIS A 38 -5.46 8.89 5.42
CA HIS A 38 -4.28 8.13 5.03
C HIS A 38 -3.79 7.15 6.11
N ARG A 39 -4.68 6.68 7.00
CA ARG A 39 -4.34 5.77 8.10
C ARG A 39 -3.74 4.45 7.66
N HIS A 40 -3.97 4.04 6.43
CA HIS A 40 -3.40 2.83 5.82
C HIS A 40 -2.07 3.08 5.09
N GLY A 41 -1.56 4.32 5.10
CA GLY A 41 -0.34 4.67 4.37
C GLY A 41 -0.57 4.96 2.89
N ASN A 42 -1.83 5.04 2.47
CA ASN A 42 -2.31 5.25 1.10
C ASN A 42 -2.12 6.71 0.62
N TYR A 43 -0.89 7.23 0.73
CA TYR A 43 -0.59 8.61 0.31
C TYR A 43 -0.45 8.69 -1.22
N THR A 44 -1.30 9.48 -1.87
CA THR A 44 -1.22 9.76 -3.32
C THR A 44 0.08 10.45 -3.72
N SER A 45 0.65 11.25 -2.81
CA SER A 45 1.92 11.94 -3.00
C SER A 45 3.16 11.15 -2.54
N TYR A 46 3.03 9.84 -2.30
CA TYR A 46 4.11 9.02 -1.75
C TYR A 46 5.41 9.15 -2.55
N TYR A 47 5.33 9.08 -3.86
CA TYR A 47 6.49 9.17 -4.75
C TYR A 47 7.00 10.59 -5.02
N THR A 48 6.25 11.66 -4.64
CA THR A 48 6.77 13.03 -4.71
C THR A 48 7.82 13.33 -3.64
N PHE A 49 7.78 12.59 -2.52
CA PHE A 49 8.74 12.72 -1.41
C PHE A 49 9.87 11.69 -1.46
N ARG A 50 9.78 10.72 -2.36
CA ARG A 50 10.83 9.74 -2.61
C ARG A 50 11.67 10.15 -3.82
N SER A 51 12.81 9.49 -3.98
CA SER A 51 13.69 9.70 -5.11
C SER A 51 12.92 9.70 -6.44
N GLN A 52 13.20 10.69 -7.28
CA GLN A 52 12.76 10.73 -8.69
C GLN A 52 13.69 9.92 -9.60
N ILE A 53 14.71 9.27 -9.02
CA ILE A 53 15.66 8.44 -9.76
C ILE A 53 14.91 7.21 -10.32
N VAL A 54 15.18 6.88 -11.56
CA VAL A 54 14.63 5.73 -12.27
C VAL A 54 15.81 4.91 -12.80
N PRO A 55 15.88 3.60 -12.50
CA PRO A 55 14.99 2.86 -11.60
C PRO A 55 15.15 3.27 -10.13
N ASP A 56 14.11 3.01 -9.34
CA ASP A 56 14.14 3.29 -7.89
C ASP A 56 15.30 2.52 -7.24
N PRO A 57 16.17 3.19 -6.46
CA PRO A 57 17.38 2.59 -5.88
C PRO A 57 17.13 1.33 -5.05
N ARG A 58 15.95 1.20 -4.45
CA ARG A 58 15.57 0.00 -3.69
C ARG A 58 15.49 -1.26 -4.56
N LEU A 59 15.25 -1.09 -5.85
CA LEU A 59 15.12 -2.21 -6.78
C LEU A 59 16.44 -2.64 -7.38
N THR A 60 17.48 -1.79 -7.39
CA THR A 60 18.75 -2.06 -8.08
C THR A 60 19.43 -3.35 -7.62
N GLN A 61 19.37 -3.65 -6.32
CA GLN A 61 19.93 -4.88 -5.74
C GLN A 61 19.00 -6.10 -5.92
N LEU A 62 17.77 -5.90 -6.40
CA LEU A 62 16.79 -6.97 -6.60
C LEU A 62 16.89 -7.66 -7.97
N GLN A 63 17.77 -7.20 -8.87
CA GLN A 63 17.89 -7.73 -10.22
C GLN A 63 17.96 -9.26 -10.28
N SER A 64 18.87 -9.88 -9.51
CA SER A 64 19.06 -11.34 -9.47
C SER A 64 17.88 -12.10 -8.89
N PHE A 65 17.07 -11.45 -8.04
CA PHE A 65 15.91 -12.05 -7.39
C PHE A 65 14.64 -11.95 -8.24
N VAL A 66 14.56 -10.97 -9.16
CA VAL A 66 13.33 -10.61 -9.89
C VAL A 66 13.38 -11.02 -11.35
N GLN A 67 14.54 -10.99 -11.99
CA GLN A 67 14.68 -11.25 -13.43
C GLN A 67 14.11 -12.62 -13.84
N GLY A 68 13.20 -12.59 -14.83
CA GLY A 68 12.53 -13.77 -15.36
C GLY A 68 11.48 -14.40 -14.42
N ARG A 69 11.22 -13.83 -13.26
CA ARG A 69 10.36 -14.38 -12.21
C ARG A 69 8.99 -13.70 -12.15
N ARG A 70 8.02 -14.45 -11.63
CA ARG A 70 6.67 -13.95 -11.30
C ARG A 70 6.73 -13.21 -9.97
N THR A 71 6.42 -11.93 -9.98
CA THR A 71 6.54 -11.04 -8.81
C THR A 71 5.18 -10.49 -8.40
N LEU A 72 4.87 -10.58 -7.11
CA LEU A 72 3.69 -9.97 -6.48
C LEU A 72 4.13 -8.81 -5.60
N ASP A 73 3.60 -7.61 -5.87
CA ASP A 73 3.89 -6.37 -5.13
C ASP A 73 2.66 -6.01 -4.27
N LEU A 74 2.72 -6.33 -2.98
CA LEU A 74 1.65 -6.10 -2.01
C LEU A 74 1.78 -4.71 -1.38
N GLY A 75 0.78 -3.84 -1.63
CA GLY A 75 0.79 -2.42 -1.29
C GLY A 75 1.52 -1.60 -2.36
N CYS A 76 1.17 -1.86 -3.63
CA CYS A 76 1.84 -1.29 -4.80
C CYS A 76 1.65 0.22 -4.97
N ASN A 77 0.75 0.85 -4.17
CA ASN A 77 0.39 2.26 -4.30
C ASN A 77 -0.03 2.60 -5.76
N SER A 78 0.42 3.71 -6.33
CA SER A 78 0.14 4.10 -7.72
C SER A 78 0.97 3.32 -8.78
N GLY A 79 1.55 2.17 -8.44
CA GLY A 79 2.15 1.22 -9.36
C GLY A 79 3.54 1.56 -9.90
N LYS A 80 4.21 2.62 -9.43
CA LYS A 80 5.52 3.05 -9.94
C LYS A 80 6.55 1.91 -9.89
N LEU A 81 6.77 1.31 -8.72
CA LEU A 81 7.75 0.22 -8.57
C LEU A 81 7.33 -1.03 -9.34
N THR A 82 6.04 -1.34 -9.32
CA THR A 82 5.47 -2.48 -10.05
C THR A 82 5.77 -2.39 -11.55
N LEU A 83 5.65 -1.18 -12.15
CA LEU A 83 6.00 -0.95 -13.55
C LEU A 83 7.52 -1.05 -13.78
N GLU A 84 8.34 -0.52 -12.87
CA GLU A 84 9.80 -0.60 -12.97
C GLU A 84 10.30 -2.04 -12.90
N LEU A 85 9.67 -2.93 -12.14
CA LEU A 85 10.01 -4.36 -12.10
C LEU A 85 9.90 -5.02 -13.48
N ALA A 86 8.94 -4.62 -14.29
CA ALA A 86 8.80 -5.13 -15.65
C ALA A 86 9.75 -4.45 -16.63
N THR A 87 9.89 -3.12 -16.55
CA THR A 87 10.63 -2.32 -17.55
C THR A 87 12.14 -2.38 -17.37
N HIS A 88 12.64 -2.36 -16.14
CA HIS A 88 14.06 -2.27 -15.83
C HIS A 88 14.64 -3.59 -15.28
N PHE A 89 13.83 -4.44 -14.65
CA PHE A 89 14.30 -5.66 -13.98
C PHE A 89 13.84 -6.94 -14.66
N ALA A 90 13.14 -6.83 -15.80
CA ALA A 90 12.72 -7.95 -16.63
C ALA A 90 11.97 -9.07 -15.90
N ALA A 91 11.12 -8.71 -14.93
CA ALA A 91 10.19 -9.66 -14.31
C ALA A 91 9.29 -10.28 -15.40
N SER A 92 9.02 -11.58 -15.32
CA SER A 92 8.22 -12.28 -16.33
C SER A 92 6.72 -11.95 -16.24
N GLN A 93 6.23 -11.75 -15.04
CA GLN A 93 4.89 -11.30 -14.71
C GLN A 93 4.96 -10.47 -13.43
N VAL A 94 4.22 -9.36 -13.38
CA VAL A 94 4.12 -8.55 -12.17
C VAL A 94 2.65 -8.27 -11.88
N VAL A 95 2.24 -8.51 -10.63
CA VAL A 95 0.92 -8.13 -10.13
C VAL A 95 1.10 -7.18 -8.96
N GLY A 96 0.53 -5.98 -9.08
CA GLY A 96 0.46 -5.00 -7.99
C GLY A 96 -0.90 -5.05 -7.32
N VAL A 97 -0.92 -5.09 -6.00
CA VAL A 97 -2.14 -5.12 -5.20
C VAL A 97 -2.12 -3.97 -4.20
N ASP A 98 -3.21 -3.24 -4.08
CA ASP A 98 -3.40 -2.23 -3.03
C ASP A 98 -4.86 -2.23 -2.57
N LEU A 99 -5.11 -1.79 -1.34
CA LEU A 99 -6.47 -1.71 -0.81
C LEU A 99 -7.22 -0.44 -1.25
N ASP A 100 -6.50 0.56 -1.78
CA ASP A 100 -7.05 1.86 -2.16
C ASP A 100 -7.42 1.87 -3.65
N ALA A 101 -8.72 1.89 -3.95
CA ALA A 101 -9.25 1.94 -5.31
C ALA A 101 -8.72 3.14 -6.12
N GLY A 102 -8.49 4.29 -5.46
CA GLY A 102 -7.97 5.49 -6.12
C GLY A 102 -6.51 5.32 -6.54
N LEU A 103 -5.69 4.65 -5.71
CA LEU A 103 -4.31 4.32 -6.06
C LEU A 103 -4.25 3.27 -7.18
N ILE A 104 -5.12 2.27 -7.16
CA ILE A 104 -5.22 1.28 -8.24
C ILE A 104 -5.67 1.93 -9.55
N ALA A 105 -6.64 2.85 -9.51
CA ALA A 105 -7.02 3.62 -10.70
C ALA A 105 -5.83 4.43 -11.27
N ALA A 106 -5.04 5.07 -10.40
CA ALA A 106 -3.82 5.77 -10.79
C ALA A 106 -2.75 4.82 -11.38
N ALA A 107 -2.62 3.60 -10.83
CA ALA A 107 -1.70 2.58 -11.33
C ALA A 107 -2.11 2.10 -12.73
N HIS A 108 -3.40 1.90 -12.98
CA HIS A 108 -3.91 1.57 -14.33
C HIS A 108 -3.63 2.69 -15.34
N GLU A 109 -3.83 3.95 -14.94
CA GLU A 109 -3.52 5.09 -15.79
C GLU A 109 -2.01 5.19 -16.10
N ALA A 110 -1.14 5.01 -15.07
CA ALA A 110 0.30 4.98 -15.27
C ALA A 110 0.72 3.86 -16.25
N LYS A 111 0.13 2.68 -16.15
CA LYS A 111 0.36 1.58 -17.11
C LYS A 111 -0.10 1.96 -18.52
N ARG A 112 -1.27 2.60 -18.66
CA ARG A 112 -1.79 3.05 -19.97
C ARG A 112 -0.83 4.03 -20.64
N VAL A 113 -0.30 4.99 -19.88
CA VAL A 113 0.70 5.95 -20.37
C VAL A 113 1.97 5.20 -20.78
N ALA A 114 2.51 4.34 -19.95
CA ALA A 114 3.71 3.55 -20.25
C ALA A 114 3.55 2.71 -21.54
N LEU A 115 2.38 2.11 -21.76
CA LEU A 115 2.07 1.38 -23.01
C LEU A 115 2.04 2.32 -24.22
N SER A 116 1.49 3.53 -24.10
CA SER A 116 1.48 4.52 -25.22
C SER A 116 2.86 5.04 -25.57
N GLU A 117 3.79 5.01 -24.61
CA GLU A 117 5.20 5.33 -24.79
C GLU A 117 6.06 4.14 -25.30
N GLY A 118 5.43 3.00 -25.58
CA GLY A 118 6.10 1.80 -26.08
C GLY A 118 6.84 0.98 -25.03
N GLN A 119 6.62 1.24 -23.73
CA GLN A 119 7.27 0.48 -22.67
C GLN A 119 6.73 -0.95 -22.57
N LYS A 120 7.58 -1.87 -22.11
CA LYS A 120 7.24 -3.31 -22.01
C LYS A 120 6.54 -3.65 -20.69
N VAL A 121 5.28 -3.22 -20.55
CA VAL A 121 4.47 -3.42 -19.34
C VAL A 121 3.18 -4.23 -19.56
N LYS A 122 3.11 -5.00 -20.67
CA LYS A 122 1.94 -5.85 -20.95
C LYS A 122 1.73 -6.94 -19.91
N ASN A 123 2.81 -7.43 -19.31
CA ASN A 123 2.85 -8.45 -18.26
C ASN A 123 2.59 -7.90 -16.85
N VAL A 124 2.21 -6.63 -16.72
CA VAL A 124 1.86 -6.01 -15.44
C VAL A 124 0.34 -5.95 -15.29
N THR A 125 -0.19 -6.29 -14.12
CA THR A 125 -1.61 -6.10 -13.76
C THR A 125 -1.72 -5.44 -12.38
N PHE A 126 -2.86 -4.77 -12.14
CA PHE A 126 -3.15 -4.14 -10.85
C PHE A 126 -4.52 -4.59 -10.36
N GLU A 127 -4.66 -4.85 -9.07
CA GLU A 127 -5.91 -5.27 -8.44
C GLU A 127 -6.13 -4.55 -7.11
N GLU A 128 -7.39 -4.14 -6.86
CA GLU A 128 -7.83 -3.67 -5.57
C GLU A 128 -8.12 -4.88 -4.67
N PHE A 129 -7.39 -5.01 -3.56
CA PHE A 129 -7.60 -6.13 -2.66
C PHE A 129 -7.02 -5.85 -1.25
N ASP A 130 -7.80 -6.16 -0.20
CA ASP A 130 -7.33 -6.14 1.19
C ASP A 130 -6.69 -7.49 1.56
N PHE A 131 -5.43 -7.65 1.23
CA PHE A 131 -4.69 -8.87 1.50
C PHE A 131 -4.35 -9.10 3.00
N ALA A 132 -4.59 -8.12 3.86
CA ALA A 132 -4.42 -8.30 5.31
C ALA A 132 -5.60 -9.04 5.93
N ASN A 133 -6.82 -8.74 5.49
CA ASN A 133 -8.05 -9.23 6.10
C ASN A 133 -8.81 -10.24 5.23
N THR A 134 -8.54 -10.26 3.93
CA THR A 134 -9.18 -11.17 2.98
C THR A 134 -8.19 -12.18 2.44
N TRP A 135 -8.51 -13.47 2.56
CA TRP A 135 -7.67 -14.57 2.08
C TRP A 135 -8.54 -15.75 1.63
N PRO A 136 -8.19 -16.57 0.64
CA PRO A 136 -6.98 -16.47 -0.19
C PRO A 136 -7.00 -15.31 -1.19
N LEU A 137 -5.82 -14.94 -1.71
CA LEU A 137 -5.70 -13.98 -2.81
C LEU A 137 -6.51 -14.48 -4.02
N GLN A 138 -7.18 -13.57 -4.70
CA GLN A 138 -8.08 -13.85 -5.82
C GLN A 138 -7.56 -13.20 -7.11
N GLY A 139 -8.28 -13.41 -8.21
CA GLY A 139 -7.98 -12.79 -9.48
C GLY A 139 -6.58 -13.15 -10.00
N THR A 140 -5.88 -12.18 -10.54
CA THR A 140 -4.50 -12.36 -11.05
C THR A 140 -3.47 -12.48 -9.95
N ALA A 141 -3.79 -12.05 -8.72
CA ALA A 141 -2.95 -12.24 -7.54
C ALA A 141 -2.97 -13.66 -6.98
N ALA A 142 -3.94 -14.50 -7.38
CA ALA A 142 -4.04 -15.89 -6.93
C ALA A 142 -2.87 -16.76 -7.44
N GLY A 143 -2.57 -17.81 -6.68
CA GLY A 143 -1.58 -18.81 -7.06
C GLY A 143 -0.24 -18.67 -6.34
N ARG A 144 0.81 -19.27 -6.91
CA ARG A 144 2.18 -19.24 -6.36
C ARG A 144 3.04 -18.22 -7.07
N TRP A 145 3.96 -17.61 -6.29
CA TRP A 145 4.82 -16.53 -6.72
C TRP A 145 6.29 -16.87 -6.47
N ASP A 146 7.16 -16.50 -7.39
CA ASP A 146 8.60 -16.67 -7.19
C ASP A 146 9.14 -15.59 -6.25
N VAL A 147 8.55 -14.38 -6.29
CA VAL A 147 8.91 -13.26 -5.42
C VAL A 147 7.63 -12.58 -4.92
N VAL A 148 7.56 -12.32 -3.63
CA VAL A 148 6.54 -11.46 -3.02
C VAL A 148 7.22 -10.29 -2.33
N MET A 149 6.72 -9.08 -2.55
CA MET A 149 7.31 -7.84 -2.02
C MET A 149 6.32 -7.11 -1.11
N LEU A 150 6.83 -6.59 0.01
CA LEU A 150 6.13 -5.65 0.90
C LEU A 150 7.07 -4.47 1.21
N LEU A 151 7.08 -3.46 0.34
CA LEU A 151 7.96 -2.30 0.47
C LEU A 151 7.24 -1.15 1.18
N SER A 152 7.66 -0.82 2.40
CA SER A 152 7.09 0.25 3.25
C SER A 152 5.62 0.04 3.66
N VAL A 153 5.10 -1.17 3.63
CA VAL A 153 3.69 -1.51 3.89
C VAL A 153 3.46 -2.07 5.29
N VAL A 154 4.36 -2.93 5.77
CA VAL A 154 4.17 -3.74 6.99
C VAL A 154 3.78 -2.91 8.22
N LYS A 155 4.36 -1.73 8.41
CA LYS A 155 3.98 -0.82 9.49
C LYS A 155 2.48 -0.49 9.50
N TRP A 156 1.92 -0.23 8.34
CA TRP A 156 0.52 0.16 8.23
C TRP A 156 -0.41 -1.02 8.47
N LEU A 157 -0.04 -2.19 7.96
CA LEU A 157 -0.73 -3.45 8.27
C LEU A 157 -0.74 -3.69 9.78
N HIS A 158 0.41 -3.60 10.42
CA HIS A 158 0.57 -3.84 11.85
C HIS A 158 -0.19 -2.82 12.70
N LEU A 159 -0.11 -1.53 12.37
CA LEU A 159 -0.82 -0.45 13.09
C LEU A 159 -2.35 -0.54 12.95
N ASN A 160 -2.88 -1.07 11.86
CA ASN A 160 -4.32 -1.21 11.65
C ASN A 160 -4.88 -2.56 12.11
N ASN A 161 -4.00 -3.53 12.40
CA ASN A 161 -4.36 -4.88 12.82
C ASN A 161 -3.66 -5.25 14.15
N SER A 162 -3.39 -6.52 14.40
CA SER A 162 -2.71 -7.02 15.59
C SER A 162 -1.44 -7.78 15.22
N ASP A 163 -0.61 -8.09 16.24
CA ASP A 163 0.52 -8.99 16.09
C ASP A 163 0.10 -10.33 15.48
N ALA A 164 -1.04 -10.88 15.94
CA ALA A 164 -1.56 -12.15 15.43
C ALA A 164 -1.89 -12.11 13.93
N VAL A 165 -2.49 -11.01 13.45
CA VAL A 165 -2.78 -10.84 12.02
C VAL A 165 -1.49 -10.73 11.20
N LEU A 166 -0.46 -10.06 11.73
CA LEU A 166 0.82 -9.96 11.05
C LEU A 166 1.55 -11.32 10.98
N VAL A 167 1.55 -12.08 12.08
CA VAL A 167 2.10 -13.45 12.10
C VAL A 167 1.39 -14.35 11.11
N GLU A 168 0.06 -14.29 11.09
CA GLU A 168 -0.76 -15.06 10.17
C GLU A 168 -0.48 -14.66 8.71
N LEU A 169 -0.31 -13.37 8.43
CA LEU A 169 0.08 -12.91 7.09
C LEU A 169 1.42 -13.52 6.66
N PHE A 170 2.45 -13.51 7.53
CA PHE A 170 3.75 -14.11 7.18
C PHE A 170 3.65 -15.61 6.89
N LYS A 171 2.78 -16.36 7.58
CA LYS A 171 2.49 -17.78 7.27
C LYS A 171 1.83 -17.93 5.91
N ARG A 172 0.83 -17.12 5.61
CA ARG A 172 0.14 -17.13 4.31
C ARG A 172 1.07 -16.77 3.16
N LEU A 173 1.97 -15.81 3.37
CA LEU A 173 3.00 -15.48 2.40
C LEU A 173 3.96 -16.65 2.16
N PHE A 174 4.33 -17.39 3.22
CA PHE A 174 5.11 -18.61 3.08
C PHE A 174 4.41 -19.65 2.20
N GLU A 175 3.10 -19.78 2.30
CA GLU A 175 2.32 -20.75 1.50
C GLU A 175 2.29 -20.40 0.00
N ILE A 176 2.16 -19.09 -0.34
CA ILE A 176 2.04 -18.62 -1.73
C ILE A 176 3.40 -18.38 -2.41
N VAL A 177 4.47 -18.16 -1.68
CA VAL A 177 5.82 -18.13 -2.25
C VAL A 177 6.21 -19.55 -2.66
N ALA A 178 6.69 -19.74 -3.87
CA ALA A 178 7.14 -21.04 -4.35
C ALA A 178 8.34 -21.56 -3.54
N PRO A 179 8.53 -22.88 -3.35
CA PRO A 179 9.77 -23.40 -2.78
C PRO A 179 10.99 -22.89 -3.54
N GLY A 180 11.98 -22.36 -2.84
CA GLY A 180 13.14 -21.64 -3.41
C GLY A 180 12.86 -20.21 -3.83
N GLY A 181 11.62 -19.71 -3.66
CA GLY A 181 11.23 -18.31 -3.92
C GLY A 181 11.54 -17.37 -2.75
N TYR A 182 11.20 -16.09 -2.92
CA TYR A 182 11.66 -15.04 -2.04
C TYR A 182 10.53 -14.14 -1.53
N LEU A 183 10.68 -13.70 -0.28
CA LEU A 183 9.93 -12.60 0.32
C LEU A 183 10.89 -11.42 0.49
N VAL A 184 10.54 -10.26 -0.07
CA VAL A 184 11.30 -9.01 0.05
C VAL A 184 10.54 -8.07 0.96
N LEU A 185 11.16 -7.68 2.08
CA LEU A 185 10.57 -6.77 3.06
C LEU A 185 11.38 -5.49 3.17
N GLU A 186 10.70 -4.33 3.19
CA GLU A 186 11.23 -3.06 3.69
C GLU A 186 10.48 -2.70 4.98
N PRO A 187 10.88 -3.24 6.14
CA PRO A 187 10.29 -2.90 7.41
C PRO A 187 10.67 -1.48 7.81
N GLN A 188 9.79 -0.82 8.53
CA GLN A 188 10.05 0.52 9.03
C GLN A 188 10.32 0.45 10.53
N ASP A 189 11.30 1.21 11.00
CA ASP A 189 11.68 1.25 12.41
C ASP A 189 10.54 1.63 13.34
N TRP A 190 10.63 1.20 14.60
CA TRP A 190 9.63 1.52 15.62
C TRP A 190 9.43 3.02 15.84
N SER A 191 10.45 3.84 15.61
CA SER A 191 10.34 5.30 15.60
C SER A 191 9.34 5.82 14.56
N ASN A 192 9.26 5.15 13.40
CA ASN A 192 8.30 5.45 12.35
C ASN A 192 6.86 5.08 12.73
N TYR A 193 6.67 4.03 13.56
CA TYR A 193 5.37 3.71 14.16
C TYR A 193 4.90 4.82 15.09
N LYS A 194 5.75 5.25 16.05
CA LYS A 194 5.46 6.36 16.97
C LYS A 194 5.07 7.63 16.21
N ARG A 195 5.81 7.96 15.15
CA ARG A 195 5.55 9.13 14.31
C ARG A 195 4.21 9.03 13.57
N ALA A 196 3.85 7.84 13.07
CA ALA A 196 2.57 7.59 12.41
C ALA A 196 1.40 7.78 13.39
N VAL A 197 1.49 7.22 14.59
CA VAL A 197 0.48 7.34 15.65
C VAL A 197 0.30 8.79 16.12
N THR A 198 1.38 9.57 16.19
CA THR A 198 1.30 11.02 16.51
C THR A 198 0.49 11.77 15.46
N LYS A 199 0.66 11.43 14.18
CA LYS A 199 -0.06 12.05 13.06
C LYS A 199 -1.50 11.55 12.93
N CYS A 200 -1.75 10.26 13.21
CA CYS A 200 -3.03 9.59 13.08
C CYS A 200 -3.44 8.98 14.44
N PRO A 201 -4.11 9.76 15.31
CA PRO A 201 -4.44 9.33 16.66
C PRO A 201 -5.36 8.11 16.76
N SER A 202 -6.14 7.79 15.72
CA SER A 202 -6.99 6.60 15.68
C SER A 202 -6.19 5.29 15.80
N LEU A 203 -4.92 5.30 15.43
CA LEU A 203 -4.02 4.15 15.53
C LEU A 203 -3.48 3.91 16.95
N LYS A 204 -3.69 4.86 17.90
CA LYS A 204 -3.04 4.87 19.20
C LYS A 204 -3.40 3.68 20.08
N GLU A 205 -4.66 3.31 20.13
CA GLU A 205 -5.13 2.24 21.02
C GLU A 205 -4.62 0.87 20.53
N ASN A 206 -4.54 0.66 19.23
CA ASN A 206 -3.96 -0.56 18.69
C ASN A 206 -2.44 -0.60 18.92
N PHE A 207 -1.74 0.50 18.61
CA PHE A 207 -0.30 0.62 18.82
C PHE A 207 0.16 0.26 20.23
N LYS A 208 -0.61 0.60 21.27
CA LYS A 208 -0.30 0.27 22.68
C LYS A 208 -0.30 -1.24 22.95
N LYS A 209 -1.02 -2.02 22.14
CA LYS A 209 -1.19 -3.47 22.29
C LYS A 209 -0.16 -4.26 21.49
N LEU A 210 0.58 -3.60 20.58
CA LEU A 210 1.56 -4.27 19.74
C LEU A 210 2.81 -4.62 20.56
N GLU A 211 3.20 -5.88 20.52
CA GLU A 211 4.38 -6.43 21.19
C GLU A 211 5.50 -6.76 20.20
N LEU A 212 5.15 -7.21 19.00
CA LEU A 212 6.13 -7.49 17.94
C LEU A 212 6.83 -6.21 17.50
N ARG A 213 8.10 -6.35 17.17
CA ARG A 213 8.96 -5.23 16.75
C ARG A 213 9.63 -5.53 15.41
N PRO A 214 9.71 -4.52 14.50
CA PRO A 214 10.53 -4.66 13.31
C PRO A 214 12.01 -4.87 13.72
N PRO A 215 12.79 -5.60 12.92
CA PRO A 215 12.48 -6.09 11.58
C PRO A 215 11.74 -7.43 11.49
N PHE A 216 11.20 -7.98 12.57
CA PHE A 216 10.42 -9.24 12.65
C PHE A 216 11.24 -10.51 12.38
N THR A 217 12.53 -10.46 12.54
CA THR A 217 13.48 -11.54 12.22
C THR A 217 13.08 -12.86 12.89
N GLU A 218 12.88 -12.87 14.23
CA GLU A 218 12.49 -14.07 14.94
C GLU A 218 11.16 -14.67 14.46
N THR A 219 10.19 -13.80 14.15
CA THR A 219 8.88 -14.22 13.66
C THR A 219 9.00 -14.92 12.31
N LEU A 220 9.84 -14.41 11.41
CA LEU A 220 10.06 -14.98 10.09
C LEU A 220 10.86 -16.29 10.18
N LEU A 221 11.94 -16.34 10.97
CA LEU A 221 12.71 -17.57 11.21
C LEU A 221 11.83 -18.68 11.77
N ASN A 222 11.00 -18.36 12.79
CA ASN A 222 10.06 -19.33 13.38
C ASN A 222 8.96 -19.75 12.38
N GLY A 223 8.69 -18.94 11.37
CA GLY A 223 7.79 -19.25 10.25
C GLY A 223 8.42 -20.08 9.14
N GLY A 224 9.68 -20.49 9.29
CA GLY A 224 10.41 -21.33 8.33
C GLY A 224 11.12 -20.56 7.21
N TRP A 225 11.17 -19.23 7.27
CA TRP A 225 11.93 -18.41 6.34
C TRP A 225 13.43 -18.42 6.69
N GLU A 226 14.28 -18.30 5.67
CA GLU A 226 15.74 -18.13 5.79
C GLU A 226 16.12 -16.74 5.31
N GLU A 227 16.79 -15.94 6.15
CA GLU A 227 17.34 -14.65 5.71
C GLU A 227 18.58 -14.92 4.83
N VAL A 228 18.55 -14.46 3.59
CA VAL A 228 19.60 -14.79 2.60
C VAL A 228 20.35 -13.57 2.11
N ASP A 229 19.75 -12.38 2.20
CA ASP A 229 20.37 -11.12 1.77
C ASP A 229 19.64 -9.93 2.39
N GLY A 230 20.22 -8.74 2.25
CA GLY A 230 19.63 -7.48 2.65
C GLY A 230 20.62 -6.34 2.66
N TRP A 231 20.12 -5.11 2.72
CA TRP A 231 20.93 -3.89 2.82
C TRP A 231 20.27 -2.87 3.74
N GLU A 232 21.08 -2.12 4.46
CA GLU A 232 20.62 -1.19 5.50
C GLU A 232 20.28 0.20 4.96
N ARG A 233 20.90 0.61 3.82
CA ARG A 233 20.73 1.93 3.21
C ARG A 233 20.80 1.85 1.71
N ASP A 234 20.07 2.72 1.02
CA ASP A 234 20.39 3.00 -0.37
C ASP A 234 21.49 4.07 -0.45
N GLU A 235 22.22 4.09 -1.59
CA GLU A 235 23.31 5.05 -1.86
C GLU A 235 22.82 6.52 -1.88
N PHE A 236 21.50 6.73 -1.87
CA PHE A 236 20.82 8.02 -2.00
C PHE A 236 20.27 8.55 -0.67
N GLY A 237 20.64 7.93 0.46
CA GLY A 237 20.34 8.42 1.81
C GLY A 237 18.95 8.08 2.33
N PHE A 238 18.24 7.14 1.72
CA PHE A 238 17.00 6.63 2.27
C PHE A 238 17.30 5.54 3.31
N GLU A 239 17.29 5.93 4.59
CA GLU A 239 17.63 5.06 5.73
C GLU A 239 16.54 4.03 6.01
N ARG A 240 16.38 3.03 5.14
CA ARG A 240 15.51 1.88 5.40
C ARG A 240 16.17 0.62 4.91
N SER A 241 16.24 -0.36 5.81
CA SER A 241 16.74 -1.68 5.47
C SER A 241 15.76 -2.41 4.56
N VAL A 242 16.28 -3.11 3.58
CA VAL A 242 15.56 -4.13 2.82
C VAL A 242 16.12 -5.48 3.23
N ARG A 243 15.25 -6.45 3.48
CA ARG A 243 15.59 -7.81 3.88
C ARG A 243 15.00 -8.80 2.90
N ILE A 244 15.79 -9.77 2.49
CA ILE A 244 15.38 -10.84 1.58
C ILE A 244 15.36 -12.17 2.32
N TRP A 245 14.18 -12.79 2.29
CA TRP A 245 13.91 -14.05 2.94
C TRP A 245 13.62 -15.10 1.88
N LYS A 246 14.26 -16.25 1.95
CA LYS A 246 14.04 -17.39 1.07
C LYS A 246 13.08 -18.38 1.73
N ARG A 247 12.13 -18.89 0.97
CA ARG A 247 11.46 -20.12 1.33
C ARG A 247 12.35 -21.31 0.93
N PRO A 248 12.74 -22.22 1.86
CA PRO A 248 13.54 -23.40 1.52
C PRO A 248 12.93 -24.20 0.37
N ALA A 249 13.77 -24.80 -0.47
CA ALA A 249 13.32 -25.79 -1.44
C ALA A 249 12.88 -27.08 -0.72
N ASN A 250 11.88 -27.78 -1.25
CA ASN A 250 11.43 -29.04 -0.67
C ASN A 250 12.58 -30.06 -0.70
N GLY A 251 13.11 -30.42 0.46
CA GLY A 251 14.20 -31.40 0.61
C GLY A 251 15.49 -30.87 1.25
N GLU A 252 15.55 -29.57 1.58
CA GLU A 252 16.69 -28.95 2.32
C GLU A 252 16.36 -28.77 3.83
N GLN A 253 15.85 -29.83 4.50
CA GLN A 253 15.70 -29.88 5.96
C GLN A 253 16.73 -30.82 6.56
#